data_7724b53a938072b0d9c5d18f1d1f91ab
#
_entry.id   7724b53a938072b0d9c5d18f1d1f91ab
#
_cell.length_a   1.000
_cell.length_b   1.000
_cell.length_c   1.000
_cell.angle_alpha   90.00
_cell.angle_beta   90.00
_cell.angle_gamma   90.00
#
_symmetry.space_group_name_H-M   'P 1'
#
loop_
_entity.id
_entity.type
_entity.pdbx_description
1 polymer ?
#
loop_
_entity_poly.entity_id
_entity_poly.type
_entity_poly.pdbx_seq_one_letter_code
_entity_poly.pdbx_strand_id
1 'polypeptide(L)'
;MKKFIISIDAGTTSNRSILFDLNGKPIFSSQKEFTQYFPKNGWVEHDPEEIWKTTVKTLKDIIQKAKKLRGKILTIGITNQRETTVLWNKKTGKPVYKAIVWQDRRTEDYCTKLRKQNKDTTIFNKTGLLIDPYFSGTKIKWILDNIPAAKVLMNKNQLLFGTIDSFLIWRLTKGKVHATDATNASRTMIYNITSNKWDDNILKLLKIDKNILPEVKNCADDYGQTHPSITGRSIPINGVVGDQQAATIGQCCFEPGSLKSTYGTGAFVLLNTGSKKIYSKNRLLTTIAYRINGKTTYAMEGSIFIAGAGVQLSLIHISEPTRLGM
;
A
#
# COMPACT_ATOMS: atom_id res chain seq x y z
N MET A 1 -33.94 -1.85 -8.22
CA MET A 1 -33.08 -1.63 -7.02
C MET A 1 -31.78 -0.97 -7.47
N LYS A 2 -31.37 0.15 -6.86
CA LYS A 2 -30.11 0.84 -7.17
C LYS A 2 -28.92 -0.08 -6.93
N LYS A 3 -27.88 -0.02 -7.76
CA LYS A 3 -26.64 -0.80 -7.62
C LYS A 3 -25.49 0.13 -7.30
N PHE A 4 -24.60 -0.30 -6.39
CA PHE A 4 -23.49 0.50 -5.90
C PHE A 4 -22.19 -0.31 -5.84
N ILE A 5 -21.07 0.41 -5.94
CA ILE A 5 -19.72 -0.09 -5.69
C ILE A 5 -19.14 0.70 -4.51
N ILE A 6 -18.37 0.05 -3.65
CA ILE A 6 -17.63 0.70 -2.57
C ILE A 6 -16.15 0.76 -2.94
N SER A 7 -15.53 1.91 -2.75
CA SER A 7 -14.08 2.07 -2.70
C SER A 7 -13.65 2.30 -1.25
N ILE A 8 -12.62 1.58 -0.81
CA ILE A 8 -11.88 1.83 0.44
C ILE A 8 -10.54 2.41 0.05
N ASP A 9 -10.23 3.60 0.56
CA ASP A 9 -8.95 4.29 0.39
C ASP A 9 -8.26 4.36 1.77
N ALA A 10 -7.29 3.47 1.97
CA ALA A 10 -6.49 3.41 3.19
C ALA A 10 -5.23 4.27 3.01
N GLY A 11 -5.39 5.59 3.15
CA GLY A 11 -4.33 6.58 2.96
C GLY A 11 -3.32 6.65 4.10
N THR A 12 -2.39 7.59 4.01
CA THR A 12 -1.32 7.76 5.02
C THR A 12 -1.84 8.36 6.33
N THR A 13 -2.78 9.28 6.27
CA THR A 13 -3.27 10.00 7.47
C THR A 13 -4.70 9.65 7.85
N SER A 14 -5.44 9.02 6.96
CA SER A 14 -6.85 8.71 7.15
C SER A 14 -7.30 7.53 6.29
N ASN A 15 -8.37 6.88 6.71
CA ASN A 15 -9.12 5.92 5.89
C ASN A 15 -10.40 6.59 5.41
N ARG A 16 -10.71 6.38 4.13
CA ARG A 16 -11.93 6.87 3.50
C ARG A 16 -12.64 5.73 2.79
N SER A 17 -13.96 5.68 2.92
CA SER A 17 -14.81 4.81 2.11
C SER A 17 -15.77 5.66 1.30
N ILE A 18 -15.98 5.31 0.03
CA ILE A 18 -16.84 6.05 -0.89
C ILE A 18 -17.83 5.09 -1.52
N LEU A 19 -19.10 5.51 -1.60
CA LEU A 19 -20.16 4.82 -2.33
C LEU A 19 -20.29 5.44 -3.71
N PHE A 20 -20.11 4.63 -4.75
CA PHE A 20 -20.29 5.03 -6.14
C PHE A 20 -21.53 4.37 -6.75
N ASP A 21 -22.19 5.06 -7.68
CA ASP A 21 -23.11 4.41 -8.60
C ASP A 21 -22.34 3.71 -9.75
N LEU A 22 -23.05 3.05 -10.66
CA LEU A 22 -22.42 2.34 -11.77
C LEU A 22 -21.85 3.28 -12.86
N ASN A 23 -22.16 4.55 -12.82
CA ASN A 23 -21.61 5.58 -13.72
C ASN A 23 -20.34 6.21 -13.15
N GLY A 24 -19.86 5.72 -11.98
CA GLY A 24 -18.68 6.27 -11.32
C GLY A 24 -18.94 7.56 -10.53
N LYS A 25 -20.21 7.97 -10.37
CA LYS A 25 -20.56 9.16 -9.58
C LYS A 25 -20.47 8.85 -8.09
N PRO A 26 -19.72 9.64 -7.28
CA PRO A 26 -19.70 9.49 -5.83
C PRO A 26 -21.05 9.93 -5.24
N ILE A 27 -21.65 9.05 -4.44
CA ILE A 27 -22.98 9.25 -3.82
C ILE A 27 -22.83 9.65 -2.36
N PHE A 28 -21.83 9.10 -1.67
CA PHE A 28 -21.57 9.39 -0.26
C PHE A 28 -20.15 8.99 0.09
N SER A 29 -19.54 9.73 1.00
CA SER A 29 -18.19 9.48 1.53
C SER A 29 -18.20 9.53 3.05
N SER A 30 -17.40 8.67 3.68
CA SER A 30 -17.06 8.68 5.10
C SER A 30 -15.55 8.58 5.26
N GLN A 31 -14.97 9.45 6.07
CA GLN A 31 -13.52 9.53 6.31
C GLN A 31 -13.24 9.59 7.82
N LYS A 32 -12.15 8.96 8.26
CA LYS A 32 -11.65 9.00 9.62
C LYS A 32 -10.14 9.05 9.62
N GLU A 33 -9.59 10.01 10.32
CA GLU A 33 -8.16 10.11 10.60
C GLU A 33 -7.74 9.09 11.66
N PHE A 34 -6.44 8.77 11.67
CA PHE A 34 -5.81 7.95 12.69
C PHE A 34 -4.44 8.54 13.05
N THR A 35 -3.92 8.12 14.21
CA THR A 35 -2.72 8.71 14.81
C THR A 35 -1.46 8.37 14.01
N GLN A 36 -0.63 9.39 13.80
CA GLN A 36 0.72 9.25 13.26
C GLN A 36 1.70 9.21 14.43
N TYR A 37 2.61 8.23 14.47
CA TYR A 37 3.60 8.08 15.54
C TYR A 37 5.00 8.34 15.01
N PHE A 38 5.75 9.16 15.73
CA PHE A 38 7.14 9.54 15.41
C PHE A 38 8.06 9.24 16.60
N PRO A 39 8.33 7.94 16.91
CA PRO A 39 9.01 7.56 18.15
C PRO A 39 10.48 7.97 18.21
N LYS A 40 11.13 8.18 17.07
CA LYS A 40 12.51 8.64 16.93
C LYS A 40 12.66 9.47 15.65
N ASN A 41 13.74 10.22 15.53
CA ASN A 41 14.05 10.94 14.29
C ASN A 41 14.10 9.98 13.10
N GLY A 42 13.37 10.31 12.03
CA GLY A 42 13.26 9.51 10.83
C GLY A 42 12.40 8.25 10.96
N TRP A 43 11.78 7.99 12.12
CA TRP A 43 10.87 6.86 12.30
C TRP A 43 9.42 7.31 12.16
N VAL A 44 8.64 6.58 11.38
CA VAL A 44 7.22 6.85 11.17
C VAL A 44 6.44 5.54 11.29
N GLU A 45 5.48 5.52 12.20
CA GLU A 45 4.69 4.33 12.52
C GLU A 45 3.19 4.62 12.54
N HIS A 46 2.40 3.63 12.17
CA HIS A 46 0.95 3.60 12.39
C HIS A 46 0.57 2.43 13.28
N ASP A 47 -0.53 2.56 14.01
CA ASP A 47 -1.15 1.42 14.67
C ASP A 47 -2.07 0.67 13.68
N PRO A 48 -1.75 -0.59 13.32
CA PRO A 48 -2.60 -1.35 12.40
C PRO A 48 -4.03 -1.56 12.94
N GLU A 49 -4.22 -1.56 14.26
CA GLU A 49 -5.55 -1.67 14.85
C GLU A 49 -6.36 -0.38 14.70
N GLU A 50 -5.73 0.80 14.72
CA GLU A 50 -6.41 2.06 14.39
C GLU A 50 -6.80 2.11 12.91
N ILE A 51 -5.90 1.68 12.01
CA ILE A 51 -6.20 1.56 10.57
C ILE A 51 -7.41 0.62 10.38
N TRP A 52 -7.42 -0.54 11.04
CA TRP A 52 -8.53 -1.48 10.98
C TRP A 52 -9.83 -0.89 11.49
N LYS A 53 -9.82 -0.29 12.69
CA LYS A 53 -11.01 0.29 13.33
C LYS A 53 -11.62 1.42 12.49
N THR A 54 -10.79 2.31 11.97
CA THR A 54 -11.23 3.43 11.13
C THR A 54 -11.76 2.94 9.78
N THR A 55 -11.13 1.93 9.15
CA THR A 55 -11.64 1.29 7.93
C THR A 55 -13.02 0.66 8.16
N VAL A 56 -13.19 -0.12 9.23
CA VAL A 56 -14.49 -0.76 9.54
C VAL A 56 -15.56 0.29 9.83
N LYS A 57 -15.21 1.38 10.51
CA LYS A 57 -16.15 2.47 10.80
C LYS A 57 -16.65 3.13 9.53
N THR A 58 -15.73 3.57 8.65
CA THR A 58 -16.11 4.22 7.39
C THR A 58 -16.89 3.27 6.48
N LEU A 59 -16.49 1.99 6.39
CA LEU A 59 -17.20 0.98 5.61
C LEU A 59 -18.64 0.76 6.12
N LYS A 60 -18.84 0.69 7.44
CA LYS A 60 -20.19 0.56 8.02
C LYS A 60 -21.06 1.77 7.72
N ASP A 61 -20.52 2.98 7.76
CA ASP A 61 -21.27 4.20 7.42
C ASP A 61 -21.76 4.15 5.94
N ILE A 62 -20.91 3.69 5.03
CA ILE A 62 -21.25 3.51 3.62
C ILE A 62 -22.33 2.44 3.43
N ILE A 63 -22.21 1.29 4.09
CA ILE A 63 -23.19 0.20 4.01
C ILE A 63 -24.56 0.67 4.53
N GLN A 64 -24.57 1.42 5.64
CA GLN A 64 -25.80 2.01 6.19
C GLN A 64 -26.44 3.00 5.21
N LYS A 65 -25.64 3.83 4.55
CA LYS A 65 -26.12 4.77 3.52
C LYS A 65 -26.73 4.02 2.34
N ALA A 66 -26.05 2.98 1.83
CA ALA A 66 -26.57 2.16 0.73
C ALA A 66 -27.90 1.50 1.11
N LYS A 67 -28.05 1.01 2.36
CA LYS A 67 -29.32 0.46 2.89
C LYS A 67 -30.43 1.50 2.92
N LYS A 68 -30.15 2.73 3.40
CA LYS A 68 -31.13 3.84 3.41
C LYS A 68 -31.59 4.20 1.99
N LEU A 69 -30.72 4.06 0.99
CA LEU A 69 -31.05 4.28 -0.41
C LEU A 69 -31.72 3.07 -1.10
N ARG A 70 -32.02 2.00 -0.35
CA ARG A 70 -32.61 0.73 -0.84
C ARG A 70 -31.75 0.13 -1.99
N GLY A 71 -30.42 0.24 -1.87
CA GLY A 71 -29.47 -0.18 -2.88
C GLY A 71 -28.77 -1.51 -2.57
N LYS A 72 -28.31 -2.18 -3.62
CA LYS A 72 -27.46 -3.38 -3.55
C LYS A 72 -26.00 -2.97 -3.78
N ILE A 73 -25.11 -3.31 -2.85
CA ILE A 73 -23.67 -3.23 -3.05
C ILE A 73 -23.23 -4.45 -3.83
N LEU A 74 -22.54 -4.25 -4.93
CA LEU A 74 -22.07 -5.33 -5.81
C LEU A 74 -20.69 -5.82 -5.39
N THR A 75 -19.77 -4.88 -5.10
CA THR A 75 -18.37 -5.21 -4.80
C THR A 75 -17.69 -4.11 -4.01
N ILE A 76 -16.52 -4.44 -3.47
CA ILE A 76 -15.57 -3.52 -2.81
C ILE A 76 -14.28 -3.51 -3.63
N GLY A 77 -13.75 -2.30 -3.90
CA GLY A 77 -12.38 -2.06 -4.32
C GLY A 77 -11.56 -1.49 -3.15
N ILE A 78 -10.30 -1.87 -3.04
CA ILE A 78 -9.37 -1.40 -2.00
C ILE A 78 -8.19 -0.72 -2.67
N THR A 79 -7.88 0.49 -2.24
CA THR A 79 -6.61 1.16 -2.52
C THR A 79 -5.95 1.58 -1.21
N ASN A 80 -4.63 1.71 -1.21
CA ASN A 80 -3.88 1.92 0.03
C ASN A 80 -2.57 2.67 -0.21
N GLN A 81 -2.09 3.33 0.86
CA GLN A 81 -0.70 3.75 0.96
C GLN A 81 0.22 2.55 0.73
N ARG A 82 1.11 2.66 -0.27
CA ARG A 82 1.99 1.56 -0.66
C ARG A 82 3.13 1.39 0.37
N GLU A 83 3.89 0.31 0.27
CA GLU A 83 5.14 0.00 0.99
C GLU A 83 5.02 -0.08 2.52
N THR A 84 3.97 0.46 3.12
CA THR A 84 3.74 0.39 4.57
C THR A 84 3.59 -1.06 4.99
N THR A 85 4.43 -1.47 5.94
CA THR A 85 4.71 -2.87 6.27
C THR A 85 4.04 -3.29 7.56
N VAL A 86 3.23 -4.35 7.52
CA VAL A 86 2.58 -4.96 8.68
C VAL A 86 2.95 -6.43 8.77
N LEU A 87 3.34 -6.89 9.96
CA LEU A 87 3.49 -8.30 10.29
C LEU A 87 2.53 -8.66 11.42
N TRP A 88 1.84 -9.79 11.29
CA TRP A 88 0.84 -10.20 12.29
C TRP A 88 0.80 -11.71 12.51
N ASN A 89 0.28 -12.10 13.66
CA ASN A 89 0.07 -13.49 14.00
C ASN A 89 -1.12 -14.07 13.21
N LYS A 90 -0.88 -15.12 12.42
CA LYS A 90 -1.88 -15.81 11.60
C LYS A 90 -3.07 -16.36 12.38
N LYS A 91 -2.87 -16.76 13.65
CA LYS A 91 -3.95 -17.35 14.47
C LYS A 91 -4.83 -16.29 15.11
N THR A 92 -4.21 -15.20 15.60
CA THR A 92 -4.94 -14.19 16.39
C THR A 92 -5.28 -12.93 15.59
N GLY A 93 -4.62 -12.68 14.48
CA GLY A 93 -4.71 -11.45 13.71
C GLY A 93 -4.04 -10.24 14.37
N LYS A 94 -3.38 -10.43 15.52
CA LYS A 94 -2.72 -9.32 16.24
C LYS A 94 -1.40 -8.97 15.54
N PRO A 95 -1.16 -7.67 15.23
CA PRO A 95 0.15 -7.21 14.76
C PRO A 95 1.23 -7.52 15.80
N VAL A 96 2.42 -7.90 15.33
CA VAL A 96 3.59 -8.15 16.21
C VAL A 96 4.34 -6.87 16.55
N TYR A 97 4.15 -5.85 15.73
CA TYR A 97 4.73 -4.52 15.86
C TYR A 97 3.81 -3.49 15.18
N LYS A 98 4.03 -2.19 15.42
CA LYS A 98 3.38 -1.12 14.66
C LYS A 98 3.72 -1.22 13.17
N ALA A 99 2.85 -0.76 12.29
CA ALA A 99 3.12 -0.67 10.87
C ALA A 99 4.26 0.32 10.62
N ILE A 100 5.32 -0.11 9.93
CA ILE A 100 6.40 0.78 9.54
C ILE A 100 6.01 1.44 8.22
N VAL A 101 5.84 2.77 8.26
CA VAL A 101 5.28 3.57 7.17
C VAL A 101 6.29 3.72 6.02
N TRP A 102 5.81 4.00 4.81
CA TRP A 102 6.63 4.23 3.62
C TRP A 102 7.65 5.37 3.79
N GLN A 103 7.36 6.39 4.63
CA GLN A 103 8.24 7.52 4.93
C GLN A 103 9.38 7.19 5.90
N ASP A 104 9.30 6.04 6.57
CA ASP A 104 10.25 5.64 7.62
C ASP A 104 11.65 5.39 7.08
N ARG A 105 12.66 5.90 7.77
CA ARG A 105 14.07 5.82 7.36
C ARG A 105 14.93 4.91 8.25
N ARG A 106 14.33 4.16 9.21
CA ARG A 106 15.09 3.34 10.20
C ARG A 106 15.99 2.27 9.58
N THR A 107 15.73 1.88 8.33
CA THR A 107 16.50 0.83 7.64
C THR A 107 17.62 1.38 6.74
N GLU A 108 17.95 2.69 6.81
CA GLU A 108 18.94 3.32 5.95
C GLU A 108 20.33 2.69 6.09
N ASP A 109 20.76 2.37 7.32
CA ASP A 109 22.05 1.72 7.54
C ASP A 109 22.14 0.37 6.86
N TYR A 110 21.04 -0.39 6.89
CA TYR A 110 20.97 -1.68 6.20
C TYR A 110 20.97 -1.50 4.68
N CYS A 111 20.25 -0.52 4.16
CA CYS A 111 20.29 -0.15 2.73
C CYS A 111 21.70 0.24 2.30
N THR A 112 22.40 1.04 3.09
CA THR A 112 23.79 1.43 2.84
C THR A 112 24.72 0.20 2.82
N LYS A 113 24.52 -0.75 3.75
CA LYS A 113 25.27 -2.02 3.76
C LYS A 113 25.05 -2.83 2.47
N LEU A 114 23.79 -2.93 2.01
CA LEU A 114 23.47 -3.63 0.74
C LEU A 114 24.12 -2.96 -0.48
N ARG A 115 24.11 -1.62 -0.52
CA ARG A 115 24.80 -0.84 -1.58
C ARG A 115 26.30 -1.09 -1.57
N LYS A 116 26.96 -1.04 -0.41
CA LYS A 116 28.39 -1.39 -0.26
C LYS A 116 28.72 -2.83 -0.69
N GLN A 117 27.75 -3.74 -0.64
CA GLN A 117 27.89 -5.11 -1.14
C GLN A 117 27.56 -5.26 -2.64
N ASN A 118 27.44 -4.16 -3.39
CA ASN A 118 27.12 -4.12 -4.81
C ASN A 118 25.83 -4.87 -5.19
N LYS A 119 24.80 -4.79 -4.33
CA LYS A 119 23.51 -5.45 -4.59
C LYS A 119 22.55 -4.60 -5.45
N ASP A 120 22.88 -3.35 -5.74
CA ASP A 120 22.03 -2.40 -6.46
C ASP A 120 21.58 -2.94 -7.82
N THR A 121 22.53 -3.35 -8.68
CA THR A 121 22.22 -3.83 -10.02
C THR A 121 21.32 -5.07 -9.97
N THR A 122 21.59 -6.00 -9.06
CA THR A 122 20.79 -7.23 -8.93
C THR A 122 19.35 -6.92 -8.50
N ILE A 123 19.17 -6.05 -7.52
CA ILE A 123 17.85 -5.67 -7.01
C ILE A 123 17.11 -4.85 -8.08
N PHE A 124 17.76 -3.85 -8.67
CA PHE A 124 17.18 -2.99 -9.69
C PHE A 124 16.68 -3.79 -10.91
N ASN A 125 17.50 -4.67 -11.46
CA ASN A 125 17.15 -5.46 -12.64
C ASN A 125 15.96 -6.41 -12.40
N LYS A 126 15.77 -6.87 -11.17
CA LYS A 126 14.68 -7.77 -10.81
C LYS A 126 13.41 -7.04 -10.41
N THR A 127 13.55 -5.98 -9.65
CA THR A 127 12.41 -5.29 -9.01
C THR A 127 12.04 -3.96 -9.65
N GLY A 128 12.95 -3.37 -10.44
CA GLY A 128 12.81 -2.01 -10.96
C GLY A 128 13.04 -0.92 -9.91
N LEU A 129 13.42 -1.30 -8.67
CA LEU A 129 13.54 -0.40 -7.53
C LEU A 129 15.00 -0.21 -7.12
N LEU A 130 15.30 0.98 -6.62
CA LEU A 130 16.57 1.27 -5.96
C LEU A 130 16.58 0.64 -4.55
N ILE A 131 17.77 0.44 -3.97
CA ILE A 131 17.88 0.05 -2.56
C ILE A 131 17.58 1.29 -1.71
N ASP A 132 16.42 1.32 -1.08
CA ASP A 132 15.97 2.44 -0.25
C ASP A 132 15.05 1.95 0.90
N PRO A 133 15.09 2.59 2.08
CA PRO A 133 14.17 2.33 3.20
C PRO A 133 12.69 2.50 2.85
N TYR A 134 12.40 3.21 1.77
CA TYR A 134 11.05 3.41 1.25
C TYR A 134 10.28 2.08 1.09
N PHE A 135 10.94 1.02 0.61
CA PHE A 135 10.33 -0.24 0.24
C PHE A 135 10.19 -1.23 1.40
N SER A 136 9.24 -2.16 1.30
CA SER A 136 8.86 -3.04 2.40
C SER A 136 9.94 -4.05 2.80
N GLY A 137 10.76 -4.53 1.88
CA GLY A 137 11.68 -5.65 2.12
C GLY A 137 12.65 -5.42 3.29
N THR A 138 13.25 -4.23 3.38
CA THR A 138 14.16 -3.89 4.49
C THR A 138 13.42 -3.69 5.81
N LYS A 139 12.15 -3.23 5.78
CA LYS A 139 11.30 -3.08 6.97
C LYS A 139 10.90 -4.45 7.53
N ILE A 140 10.56 -5.42 6.66
CA ILE A 140 10.32 -6.81 7.08
C ILE A 140 11.55 -7.35 7.78
N LYS A 141 12.73 -7.22 7.15
CA LYS A 141 14.02 -7.62 7.72
C LYS A 141 14.25 -7.00 9.08
N TRP A 142 14.02 -5.69 9.22
CA TRP A 142 14.19 -4.99 10.48
C TRP A 142 13.28 -5.56 11.58
N ILE A 143 11.98 -5.81 11.29
CA ILE A 143 11.05 -6.40 12.27
C ILE A 143 11.52 -7.80 12.68
N LEU A 144 11.95 -8.63 11.72
CA LEU A 144 12.44 -9.98 12.01
C LEU A 144 13.72 -9.99 12.87
N ASP A 145 14.58 -8.99 12.71
CA ASP A 145 15.82 -8.87 13.48
C ASP A 145 15.61 -8.28 14.88
N ASN A 146 14.67 -7.35 15.02
CA ASN A 146 14.52 -6.54 16.25
C ASN A 146 13.34 -6.94 17.14
N ILE A 147 12.38 -7.71 16.61
CA ILE A 147 11.18 -8.13 17.36
C ILE A 147 11.22 -9.65 17.56
N PRO A 148 11.65 -10.14 18.73
CA PRO A 148 11.80 -11.58 18.98
C PRO A 148 10.53 -12.39 18.72
N ALA A 149 9.36 -11.83 19.05
CA ALA A 149 8.07 -12.47 18.81
C ALA A 149 7.81 -12.74 17.32
N ALA A 150 8.25 -11.85 16.41
CA ALA A 150 8.11 -12.06 14.97
C ALA A 150 8.91 -13.28 14.51
N LYS A 151 10.16 -13.40 14.95
CA LYS A 151 11.02 -14.54 14.61
C LYS A 151 10.49 -15.86 15.14
N VAL A 152 9.98 -15.88 16.38
CA VAL A 152 9.34 -17.06 16.96
C VAL A 152 8.13 -17.50 16.17
N LEU A 153 7.28 -16.56 15.78
CA LEU A 153 6.07 -16.85 14.97
C LEU A 153 6.44 -17.31 13.56
N MET A 154 7.47 -16.74 12.93
CA MET A 154 7.95 -17.17 11.63
C MET A 154 8.42 -18.64 11.68
N ASN A 155 9.23 -19.00 12.64
CA ASN A 155 9.72 -20.38 12.82
C ASN A 155 8.59 -21.39 13.08
N LYS A 156 7.43 -20.92 13.61
CA LYS A 156 6.23 -21.73 13.84
C LYS A 156 5.24 -21.71 12.67
N ASN A 157 5.59 -21.11 11.52
CA ASN A 157 4.68 -20.86 10.38
C ASN A 157 3.38 -20.14 10.79
N GLN A 158 3.47 -19.23 11.76
CA GLN A 158 2.34 -18.46 12.31
C GLN A 158 2.46 -16.95 12.11
N LEU A 159 3.46 -16.51 11.35
CA LEU A 159 3.63 -15.11 10.97
C LEU A 159 3.09 -14.88 9.57
N LEU A 160 2.44 -13.75 9.36
CA LEU A 160 2.08 -13.25 8.02
C LEU A 160 2.65 -11.84 7.86
N PHE A 161 3.01 -11.53 6.62
CA PHE A 161 3.37 -10.19 6.15
C PHE A 161 2.34 -9.68 5.18
N GLY A 162 2.13 -8.38 5.16
CA GLY A 162 1.40 -7.67 4.11
C GLY A 162 1.68 -6.18 4.10
N THR A 163 1.41 -5.57 2.98
CA THR A 163 1.07 -4.16 2.89
C THR A 163 -0.35 -3.95 3.42
N ILE A 164 -0.82 -2.71 3.51
CA ILE A 164 -2.09 -2.40 4.16
C ILE A 164 -3.27 -3.13 3.50
N ASP A 165 -3.28 -3.26 2.18
CA ASP A 165 -4.28 -4.05 1.43
C ASP A 165 -4.38 -5.49 1.94
N SER A 166 -3.25 -6.20 2.02
CA SER A 166 -3.22 -7.59 2.49
C SER A 166 -3.74 -7.73 3.91
N PHE A 167 -3.35 -6.82 4.79
CA PHE A 167 -3.83 -6.81 6.17
C PHE A 167 -5.34 -6.59 6.23
N LEU A 168 -5.87 -5.63 5.45
CA LEU A 168 -7.31 -5.36 5.40
C LEU A 168 -8.09 -6.52 4.78
N ILE A 169 -7.63 -7.10 3.67
CA ILE A 169 -8.26 -8.27 3.04
C ILE A 169 -8.32 -9.43 4.04
N TRP A 170 -7.19 -9.74 4.68
CA TRP A 170 -7.13 -10.81 5.66
C TRP A 170 -8.12 -10.58 6.82
N ARG A 171 -8.21 -9.36 7.34
CA ARG A 171 -9.15 -8.99 8.42
C ARG A 171 -10.60 -9.02 7.92
N LEU A 172 -10.90 -8.44 6.76
CA LEU A 172 -12.26 -8.40 6.18
C LEU A 172 -12.80 -9.80 5.87
N THR A 173 -11.94 -10.71 5.43
CA THR A 173 -12.31 -12.11 5.14
C THR A 173 -12.21 -13.03 6.36
N LYS A 174 -11.86 -12.47 7.53
CA LYS A 174 -11.66 -13.20 8.79
C LYS A 174 -10.63 -14.33 8.67
N GLY A 175 -9.51 -14.02 8.02
CA GLY A 175 -8.36 -14.92 7.87
C GLY A 175 -8.44 -15.90 6.71
N LYS A 176 -9.49 -15.86 5.89
CA LYS A 176 -9.66 -16.79 4.76
C LYS A 176 -8.76 -16.49 3.57
N VAL A 177 -8.45 -15.22 3.32
CA VAL A 177 -7.64 -14.79 2.16
C VAL A 177 -6.45 -13.98 2.65
N HIS A 178 -5.25 -14.42 2.25
CA HIS A 178 -4.00 -13.70 2.43
C HIS A 178 -3.42 -13.41 1.04
N ALA A 179 -3.77 -12.27 0.50
CA ALA A 179 -3.42 -11.88 -0.86
C ALA A 179 -3.09 -10.39 -0.95
N THR A 180 -2.34 -10.04 -1.98
CA THR A 180 -2.05 -8.67 -2.43
C THR A 180 -2.19 -8.60 -3.95
N ASP A 181 -2.18 -7.40 -4.52
CA ASP A 181 -2.11 -7.25 -5.96
C ASP A 181 -0.68 -7.04 -6.49
N ALA A 182 -0.52 -7.13 -7.81
CA ALA A 182 0.78 -6.98 -8.44
C ALA A 182 1.38 -5.58 -8.25
N THR A 183 0.55 -4.53 -8.10
CA THR A 183 1.04 -3.16 -7.91
C THR A 183 1.64 -2.97 -6.52
N ASN A 184 0.97 -3.42 -5.46
CA ASN A 184 1.52 -3.43 -4.11
C ASN A 184 2.74 -4.34 -3.99
N ALA A 185 2.69 -5.56 -4.55
CA ALA A 185 3.82 -6.48 -4.56
C ALA A 185 5.06 -5.86 -5.21
N SER A 186 4.91 -5.15 -6.32
CA SER A 186 6.01 -4.49 -7.04
C SER A 186 6.72 -3.42 -6.22
N ARG A 187 6.12 -2.93 -5.12
CA ARG A 187 6.69 -1.90 -4.23
C ARG A 187 7.40 -2.47 -3.01
N THR A 188 7.53 -3.77 -2.92
CA THR A 188 8.12 -4.42 -1.74
C THR A 188 9.64 -4.59 -1.79
N MET A 189 10.28 -4.40 -2.95
CA MET A 189 11.70 -4.69 -3.22
C MET A 189 12.05 -6.20 -3.10
N ILE A 190 11.06 -7.07 -2.99
CA ILE A 190 11.25 -8.54 -2.94
C ILE A 190 10.46 -9.27 -4.03
N TYR A 191 9.74 -8.52 -4.87
CA TYR A 191 8.96 -9.03 -5.99
C TYR A 191 9.65 -8.80 -7.31
N ASN A 192 9.84 -9.86 -8.07
CA ASN A 192 10.46 -9.81 -9.40
C ASN A 192 9.39 -9.43 -10.44
N ILE A 193 9.46 -8.21 -10.94
CA ILE A 193 8.48 -7.67 -11.90
C ILE A 193 8.58 -8.30 -13.30
N THR A 194 9.65 -9.06 -13.57
CA THR A 194 9.82 -9.79 -14.84
C THR A 194 9.13 -11.14 -14.80
N SER A 195 9.39 -11.92 -13.73
CA SER A 195 8.79 -13.25 -13.56
C SER A 195 7.40 -13.20 -12.92
N ASN A 196 6.98 -12.05 -12.42
CA ASN A 196 5.75 -11.85 -11.65
C ASN A 196 5.65 -12.80 -10.44
N LYS A 197 6.76 -12.95 -9.70
CA LYS A 197 6.87 -13.82 -8.51
C LYS A 197 7.73 -13.18 -7.43
N TRP A 198 7.54 -13.60 -6.19
CA TRP A 198 8.48 -13.31 -5.11
C TRP A 198 9.86 -13.87 -5.48
N ASP A 199 10.92 -13.05 -5.36
CA ASP A 199 12.27 -13.42 -5.82
C ASP A 199 13.03 -14.18 -4.72
N ASP A 200 13.23 -15.49 -4.92
CA ASP A 200 13.85 -16.36 -3.92
C ASP A 200 15.28 -15.93 -3.54
N ASN A 201 16.04 -15.32 -4.48
CA ASN A 201 17.40 -14.85 -4.18
C ASN A 201 17.38 -13.61 -3.27
N ILE A 202 16.43 -12.68 -3.51
CA ILE A 202 16.28 -11.50 -2.66
C ILE A 202 15.71 -11.90 -1.30
N LEU A 203 14.76 -12.82 -1.24
CA LEU A 203 14.24 -13.38 0.01
C LEU A 203 15.36 -14.01 0.85
N LYS A 204 16.23 -14.82 0.22
CA LYS A 204 17.41 -15.41 0.88
C LYS A 204 18.37 -14.34 1.38
N LEU A 205 18.66 -13.30 0.57
CA LEU A 205 19.52 -12.17 0.95
C LEU A 205 18.99 -11.45 2.20
N LEU A 206 17.68 -11.21 2.27
CA LEU A 206 17.01 -10.51 3.37
C LEU A 206 16.63 -11.47 4.53
N LYS A 207 16.84 -12.77 4.39
CA LYS A 207 16.45 -13.82 5.35
C LYS A 207 14.94 -13.78 5.67
N ILE A 208 14.13 -13.60 4.64
CA ILE A 208 12.66 -13.60 4.71
C ILE A 208 12.15 -14.96 4.26
N ASP A 209 11.32 -15.61 5.09
CA ASP A 209 10.67 -16.86 4.72
C ASP A 209 9.51 -16.56 3.75
N LYS A 210 9.46 -17.27 2.62
CA LYS A 210 8.43 -17.14 1.61
C LYS A 210 7.01 -17.44 2.14
N ASN A 211 6.91 -18.30 3.15
CA ASN A 211 5.64 -18.72 3.74
C ASN A 211 4.89 -17.59 4.45
N ILE A 212 5.57 -16.48 4.78
CA ILE A 212 4.92 -15.31 5.37
C ILE A 212 4.27 -14.39 4.34
N LEU A 213 4.56 -14.58 3.04
CA LEU A 213 4.19 -13.67 1.97
C LEU A 213 2.79 -13.96 1.42
N PRO A 214 2.02 -12.92 1.03
CA PRO A 214 0.69 -13.09 0.43
C PRO A 214 0.77 -13.66 -0.99
N GLU A 215 -0.32 -14.30 -1.43
CA GLU A 215 -0.55 -14.61 -2.83
C GLU A 215 -0.65 -13.31 -3.64
N VAL A 216 0.00 -13.26 -4.81
CA VAL A 216 -0.05 -12.07 -5.67
C VAL A 216 -1.05 -12.27 -6.79
N LYS A 217 -2.14 -11.49 -6.77
CA LYS A 217 -3.25 -11.56 -7.73
C LYS A 217 -3.22 -10.40 -8.72
N ASN A 218 -4.13 -10.44 -9.72
CA ASN A 218 -4.37 -9.30 -10.60
C ASN A 218 -5.03 -8.15 -9.83
N CYS A 219 -4.96 -6.92 -10.34
CA CYS A 219 -5.63 -5.78 -9.72
C CYS A 219 -7.16 -5.94 -9.70
N ALA A 220 -7.72 -6.60 -10.72
CA ALA A 220 -9.11 -7.05 -10.78
C ALA A 220 -9.12 -8.57 -10.68
N ASP A 221 -9.53 -9.12 -9.54
CA ASP A 221 -9.48 -10.53 -9.22
C ASP A 221 -10.48 -10.87 -8.10
N ASP A 222 -10.62 -12.15 -7.75
CA ASP A 222 -11.36 -12.58 -6.57
C ASP A 222 -10.45 -12.55 -5.33
N TYR A 223 -10.68 -11.58 -4.45
CA TYR A 223 -10.04 -11.46 -3.15
C TYR A 223 -10.93 -11.98 -2.01
N GLY A 224 -11.94 -12.79 -2.36
CA GLY A 224 -12.90 -13.34 -1.42
C GLY A 224 -14.02 -12.37 -1.06
N GLN A 225 -14.68 -12.63 0.05
CA GLN A 225 -15.84 -11.87 0.50
C GLN A 225 -15.66 -11.41 1.94
N THR A 226 -16.20 -10.24 2.26
CA THR A 226 -16.25 -9.77 3.65
C THR A 226 -17.04 -10.72 4.52
N HIS A 227 -16.58 -10.93 5.75
CA HIS A 227 -17.31 -11.77 6.70
C HIS A 227 -18.54 -11.03 7.24
N PRO A 228 -19.74 -11.69 7.31
CA PRO A 228 -20.98 -11.06 7.75
C PRO A 228 -20.91 -10.41 9.15
N SER A 229 -20.09 -10.93 10.06
CA SER A 229 -19.92 -10.33 11.40
C SER A 229 -19.29 -8.94 11.38
N ILE A 230 -18.64 -8.54 10.25
CA ILE A 230 -18.00 -7.24 10.08
C ILE A 230 -18.94 -6.26 9.37
N THR A 231 -19.54 -6.72 8.29
CA THR A 231 -20.29 -5.88 7.33
C THR A 231 -21.81 -6.13 7.35
N GLY A 232 -22.28 -7.06 8.18
CA GLY A 232 -23.69 -7.47 8.25
C GLY A 232 -24.11 -8.42 7.12
N ARG A 233 -23.30 -8.59 6.09
CA ARG A 233 -23.50 -9.51 4.95
C ARG A 233 -22.18 -9.77 4.24
N SER A 234 -22.13 -10.82 3.42
CA SER A 234 -20.98 -11.04 2.52
C SER A 234 -21.03 -10.06 1.35
N ILE A 235 -19.92 -9.39 1.09
CA ILE A 235 -19.73 -8.49 -0.06
C ILE A 235 -18.42 -8.90 -0.74
N PRO A 236 -18.43 -9.19 -2.05
CA PRO A 236 -17.22 -9.52 -2.79
C PRO A 236 -16.18 -8.40 -2.75
N ILE A 237 -14.89 -8.77 -2.71
CA ILE A 237 -13.75 -7.87 -2.88
C ILE A 237 -13.11 -8.24 -4.21
N ASN A 238 -13.25 -7.37 -5.23
CA ASN A 238 -12.81 -7.69 -6.59
C ASN A 238 -11.79 -6.72 -7.19
N GLY A 239 -11.38 -5.72 -6.44
CA GLY A 239 -10.36 -4.77 -6.90
C GLY A 239 -9.38 -4.44 -5.80
N VAL A 240 -8.07 -4.51 -6.08
CA VAL A 240 -7.00 -4.10 -5.17
C VAL A 240 -5.91 -3.45 -5.99
N VAL A 241 -5.51 -2.25 -5.61
CA VAL A 241 -4.50 -1.46 -6.34
C VAL A 241 -3.80 -0.49 -5.38
N GLY A 242 -2.50 -0.33 -5.46
CA GLY A 242 -1.78 0.72 -4.74
C GLY A 242 -2.27 2.13 -5.13
N ASP A 243 -2.22 3.08 -4.22
CA ASP A 243 -2.84 4.42 -4.35
C ASP A 243 -2.43 5.19 -5.61
N GLN A 244 -1.13 5.21 -5.93
CA GLN A 244 -0.62 5.93 -7.09
C GLN A 244 -1.03 5.26 -8.41
N GLN A 245 -1.08 3.94 -8.43
CA GLN A 245 -1.56 3.15 -9.56
C GLN A 245 -3.08 3.26 -9.72
N ALA A 246 -3.83 3.25 -8.61
CA ALA A 246 -5.27 3.51 -8.62
C ALA A 246 -5.59 4.88 -9.23
N ALA A 247 -4.81 5.91 -8.86
CA ALA A 247 -4.94 7.24 -9.45
C ALA A 247 -4.58 7.26 -10.96
N THR A 248 -3.59 6.46 -11.39
CA THR A 248 -3.25 6.32 -12.82
C THR A 248 -4.41 5.72 -13.62
N ILE A 249 -5.06 4.70 -13.08
CA ILE A 249 -6.27 4.09 -13.67
C ILE A 249 -7.42 5.10 -13.63
N GLY A 250 -7.65 5.77 -12.51
CA GLY A 250 -8.73 6.76 -12.34
C GLY A 250 -8.60 7.99 -13.25
N GLN A 251 -7.36 8.34 -13.66
CA GLN A 251 -7.09 9.38 -14.66
C GLN A 251 -7.06 8.84 -16.10
N CYS A 252 -7.51 7.62 -16.31
CA CYS A 252 -7.57 6.97 -17.62
C CYS A 252 -6.21 6.92 -18.37
N CYS A 253 -5.09 6.83 -17.64
CA CYS A 253 -3.75 6.72 -18.23
C CYS A 253 -3.47 5.29 -18.73
N PHE A 254 -4.27 4.80 -19.68
CA PHE A 254 -4.16 3.43 -20.20
C PHE A 254 -3.20 3.30 -21.38
N GLU A 255 -3.04 4.37 -22.17
CA GLU A 255 -2.16 4.35 -23.33
C GLU A 255 -0.69 4.53 -22.94
N PRO A 256 0.24 3.80 -23.59
CA PRO A 256 1.67 4.06 -23.43
C PRO A 256 2.02 5.51 -23.75
N GLY A 257 2.79 6.16 -22.88
CA GLY A 257 3.09 7.59 -22.94
C GLY A 257 2.16 8.49 -22.14
N SER A 258 1.00 7.97 -21.66
CA SER A 258 0.14 8.72 -20.76
C SER A 258 0.83 8.91 -19.40
N LEU A 259 0.74 10.12 -18.87
CA LEU A 259 1.38 10.54 -17.63
C LEU A 259 0.34 11.03 -16.63
N LYS A 260 0.43 10.53 -15.42
CA LYS A 260 -0.35 10.97 -14.27
C LYS A 260 0.58 11.64 -13.26
N SER A 261 0.19 12.81 -12.77
CA SER A 261 0.88 13.52 -11.69
C SER A 261 -0.06 13.77 -10.52
N THR A 262 0.43 13.51 -9.31
CA THR A 262 -0.27 13.84 -8.06
C THR A 262 0.57 14.82 -7.26
N TYR A 263 -0.04 15.91 -6.86
CA TYR A 263 0.55 16.89 -5.95
C TYR A 263 -0.23 16.87 -4.64
N GLY A 264 0.40 16.39 -3.59
CA GLY A 264 -0.11 16.35 -2.22
C GLY A 264 1.01 16.70 -1.25
N THR A 265 1.09 16.03 -0.11
CA THR A 265 2.23 16.11 0.83
C THR A 265 3.55 15.86 0.10
N GLY A 266 3.60 14.81 -0.74
CA GLY A 266 4.62 14.58 -1.76
C GLY A 266 4.07 14.76 -3.17
N ALA A 267 4.94 14.76 -4.17
CA ALA A 267 4.58 14.71 -5.58
C ALA A 267 5.03 13.38 -6.20
N PHE A 268 4.10 12.75 -6.94
CA PHE A 268 4.33 11.43 -7.56
C PHE A 268 3.88 11.48 -9.02
N VAL A 269 4.80 11.14 -9.90
CA VAL A 269 4.56 11.09 -11.34
C VAL A 269 4.70 9.66 -11.83
N LEU A 270 3.68 9.15 -12.53
CA LEU A 270 3.71 7.84 -13.19
C LEU A 270 3.51 8.01 -14.69
N LEU A 271 4.45 7.50 -15.47
CA LEU A 271 4.39 7.41 -16.93
C LEU A 271 4.10 5.96 -17.32
N ASN A 272 2.98 5.71 -17.96
CA ASN A 272 2.65 4.39 -18.51
C ASN A 272 3.62 4.03 -19.66
N THR A 273 4.32 2.90 -19.53
CA THR A 273 5.28 2.41 -20.54
C THR A 273 4.77 1.20 -21.34
N GLY A 274 3.49 0.84 -21.14
CA GLY A 274 2.87 -0.31 -21.78
C GLY A 274 3.47 -1.63 -21.31
N SER A 275 3.70 -2.55 -22.24
CA SER A 275 4.31 -3.86 -21.96
C SER A 275 5.84 -3.80 -21.80
N LYS A 276 6.47 -2.63 -22.00
CA LYS A 276 7.91 -2.48 -21.97
C LYS A 276 8.39 -2.06 -20.57
N LYS A 277 9.30 -2.83 -19.98
CA LYS A 277 10.05 -2.43 -18.80
C LYS A 277 11.15 -1.46 -19.22
N ILE A 278 11.05 -0.21 -18.86
CA ILE A 278 12.04 0.81 -19.16
C ILE A 278 12.82 1.10 -17.88
N TYR A 279 14.11 0.80 -17.89
CA TYR A 279 15.02 1.09 -16.78
C TYR A 279 15.68 2.44 -17.00
N SER A 280 15.44 3.35 -16.06
CA SER A 280 15.99 4.71 -16.12
C SER A 280 17.47 4.74 -15.75
N LYS A 281 18.26 5.53 -16.48
CA LYS A 281 19.64 5.90 -16.09
C LYS A 281 19.67 7.04 -15.07
N ASN A 282 18.54 7.71 -14.83
CA ASN A 282 18.40 8.91 -14.00
C ASN A 282 17.66 8.62 -12.68
N ARG A 283 17.79 7.41 -12.12
CA ARG A 283 17.22 6.99 -10.82
C ARG A 283 15.69 7.00 -10.74
N LEU A 284 14.96 7.08 -11.86
CA LEU A 284 13.52 6.81 -11.84
C LEU A 284 13.27 5.31 -11.64
N LEU A 285 12.17 5.00 -11.00
CA LEU A 285 11.79 3.62 -10.69
C LEU A 285 11.02 3.00 -11.86
N THR A 286 11.18 1.70 -12.06
CA THR A 286 10.30 0.90 -12.91
C THR A 286 9.36 0.11 -12.02
N THR A 287 8.06 0.19 -12.26
CA THR A 287 7.05 -0.45 -11.42
C THR A 287 5.93 -1.05 -12.29
N ILE A 288 5.05 -1.82 -11.67
CA ILE A 288 3.84 -2.30 -12.33
C ILE A 288 2.76 -1.22 -12.20
N ALA A 289 2.24 -0.74 -13.34
CA ALA A 289 1.11 0.19 -13.38
C ALA A 289 -0.20 -0.52 -13.02
N TYR A 290 -0.42 -1.68 -13.59
CA TYR A 290 -1.51 -2.61 -13.27
C TYR A 290 -1.26 -3.99 -13.90
N ARG A 291 -1.92 -5.01 -13.37
CA ARG A 291 -2.01 -6.35 -13.97
C ARG A 291 -3.46 -6.77 -14.04
N ILE A 292 -3.95 -7.04 -15.24
CA ILE A 292 -5.34 -7.43 -15.52
C ILE A 292 -5.30 -8.64 -16.45
N ASN A 293 -6.06 -9.68 -16.12
CA ASN A 293 -6.12 -10.94 -16.88
C ASN A 293 -4.73 -11.53 -17.20
N GLY A 294 -3.81 -11.47 -16.21
CA GLY A 294 -2.44 -11.95 -16.36
C GLY A 294 -1.51 -11.06 -17.19
N LYS A 295 -2.02 -10.01 -17.84
CA LYS A 295 -1.21 -9.06 -18.63
C LYS A 295 -0.71 -7.93 -17.73
N THR A 296 0.60 -7.74 -17.70
CA THR A 296 1.28 -6.69 -16.92
C THR A 296 1.52 -5.47 -17.77
N THR A 297 1.08 -4.32 -17.30
CA THR A 297 1.44 -2.99 -17.81
C THR A 297 2.43 -2.36 -16.84
N TYR A 298 3.51 -1.80 -17.36
CA TYR A 298 4.56 -1.17 -16.57
C TYR A 298 4.44 0.34 -16.56
N ALA A 299 5.06 0.96 -15.56
CA ALA A 299 5.22 2.41 -15.50
C ALA A 299 6.62 2.79 -15.02
N MET A 300 7.03 3.99 -15.42
CA MET A 300 8.16 4.69 -14.82
C MET A 300 7.64 5.65 -13.76
N GLU A 301 8.26 5.66 -12.57
CA GLU A 301 7.83 6.50 -11.45
C GLU A 301 8.94 7.42 -10.98
N GLY A 302 8.60 8.70 -10.83
CA GLY A 302 9.38 9.70 -10.11
C GLY A 302 8.65 10.15 -8.85
N SER A 303 9.38 10.32 -7.74
CA SER A 303 8.81 10.70 -6.45
C SER A 303 9.58 11.85 -5.82
N ILE A 304 8.85 12.84 -5.31
CA ILE A 304 9.36 13.90 -4.43
C ILE A 304 8.58 13.77 -3.12
N PHE A 305 9.27 13.40 -2.02
CA PHE A 305 8.60 13.06 -0.76
C PHE A 305 8.03 14.27 -0.02
N ILE A 306 8.59 15.47 -0.26
CA ILE A 306 8.16 16.73 0.36
C ILE A 306 7.84 17.73 -0.77
N ALA A 307 6.56 17.94 -1.04
CA ALA A 307 6.08 18.91 -2.04
C ALA A 307 5.11 19.89 -1.37
N GLY A 308 3.82 19.59 -1.28
CA GLY A 308 2.84 20.43 -0.61
C GLY A 308 3.11 20.65 0.89
N ALA A 309 3.73 19.69 1.56
CA ALA A 309 4.17 19.87 2.95
C ALA A 309 5.22 20.98 3.07
N GLY A 310 6.13 21.13 2.10
CA GLY A 310 7.10 22.22 2.07
C GLY A 310 6.42 23.58 1.85
N VAL A 311 5.42 23.65 0.99
CA VAL A 311 4.62 24.86 0.77
C VAL A 311 3.85 25.23 2.03
N GLN A 312 3.22 24.27 2.70
CA GLN A 312 2.49 24.50 3.95
C GLN A 312 3.41 25.05 5.06
N LEU A 313 4.62 24.48 5.20
CA LEU A 313 5.62 24.96 6.14
C LEU A 313 6.04 26.41 5.82
N SER A 314 6.27 26.71 4.54
CA SER A 314 6.58 28.07 4.07
C SER A 314 5.47 29.06 4.40
N LEU A 315 4.20 28.69 4.19
CA LEU A 315 3.05 29.55 4.51
C LEU A 315 2.90 29.84 6.00
N ILE A 316 3.20 28.87 6.88
CA ILE A 316 3.21 29.10 8.33
C ILE A 316 4.25 30.17 8.70
N HIS A 317 5.45 30.11 8.13
CA HIS A 317 6.49 31.10 8.35
C HIS A 317 6.18 32.48 7.76
N ILE A 318 5.40 32.57 6.70
CA ILE A 318 5.00 33.84 6.05
C ILE A 318 3.79 34.44 6.79
N SER A 319 2.87 33.63 7.32
CA SER A 319 1.65 34.07 7.96
C SER A 319 1.79 34.47 9.43
N GLU A 320 2.91 34.13 10.10
CA GLU A 320 3.28 34.68 11.39
C GLU A 320 4.21 35.89 11.17
N PRO A 321 3.67 37.14 11.18
CA PRO A 321 4.56 38.28 11.25
C PRO A 321 5.34 38.17 12.55
N THR A 322 6.66 38.07 12.44
CA THR A 322 7.55 38.25 13.57
C THR A 322 7.12 39.56 14.27
N ARG A 323 6.44 39.48 15.40
CA ARG A 323 6.33 40.60 16.32
C ARG A 323 7.75 40.84 16.82
N LEU A 324 8.49 41.64 16.08
CA LEU A 324 9.61 42.38 16.61
C LEU A 324 9.00 43.29 17.67
N GLY A 325 9.17 42.89 18.96
CA GLY A 325 8.85 43.74 20.07
C GLY A 325 9.65 45.06 19.93
N MET A 326 8.91 46.13 19.77
CA MET A 326 9.43 47.43 20.10
C MET A 326 9.30 47.61 21.60
#